data_e58e506c6a9a5d2761f66cb3a8192429
#
_entry.id   e58e506c6a9a5d2761f66cb3a8192429
#
_cell.length_a   1.000
_cell.length_b   1.000
_cell.length_c   1.000
_cell.angle_alpha   90.00
_cell.angle_beta   90.00
_cell.angle_gamma   90.00
#
_symmetry.space_group_name_H-M   'P 1'
#
loop_
_entity.id
_entity.type
_entity.pdbx_description
1 polymer ?
#
loop_
_entity_poly.entity_id
_entity_poly.type
_entity_poly.pdbx_seq_one_letter_code
_entity_poly.pdbx_strand_id
1 'polypeptide(L)'
;MKLKIAEQDIVYLSYDEPNAEENYADLLSKVPWAKRVHGVHGSDAAHKACAELCETDRFITVDGDNTIDQKFLNQTIDLDDGQDLTKCVISWCGKNIINGLTYGNGGLKCWPKEYVLNMRTHENADLTNPHAQVDFCWDAQYIQVKDAFSTTHNNSTAQQAWRAGFREGVKLALDRGERISKEDFFTKNHYKNLHMLYVWMMVGSDVPNGNWAILGAREGLSMTCLLYTSDAADDGLS
;
A
#
# COMPACT_ATOMS: atom_id res chain seq x y z
N MET A 1 -19.53 11.53 12.95
CA MET A 1 -18.49 12.60 13.02
C MET A 1 -18.09 13.01 11.61
N LYS A 2 -17.99 14.31 11.31
CA LYS A 2 -17.53 14.78 9.99
C LYS A 2 -16.05 15.12 10.06
N LEU A 3 -15.25 14.48 9.24
CA LEU A 3 -13.82 14.69 9.12
C LEU A 3 -13.53 15.46 7.83
N LYS A 4 -13.05 16.69 7.92
CA LYS A 4 -12.61 17.47 6.77
C LYS A 4 -11.10 17.29 6.58
N ILE A 5 -10.69 16.92 5.39
CA ILE A 5 -9.30 16.60 5.08
C ILE A 5 -8.38 17.82 5.24
N ALA A 6 -8.82 18.99 4.78
CA ALA A 6 -8.03 20.24 4.88
C ALA A 6 -7.79 20.72 6.31
N GLU A 7 -8.51 20.20 7.30
CA GLU A 7 -8.37 20.55 8.71
C GLU A 7 -7.43 19.60 9.47
N GLN A 8 -6.87 18.57 8.78
CA GLN A 8 -5.99 17.57 9.38
C GLN A 8 -4.52 17.88 9.10
N ASP A 9 -3.65 17.44 10.00
CA ASP A 9 -2.22 17.37 9.71
C ASP A 9 -1.98 16.40 8.54
N ILE A 10 -1.15 16.82 7.59
CA ILE A 10 -0.73 16.02 6.45
C ILE A 10 0.78 15.81 6.53
N VAL A 11 1.22 14.55 6.56
CA VAL A 11 2.62 14.19 6.71
C VAL A 11 3.08 13.39 5.50
N TYR A 12 4.10 13.88 4.83
CA TYR A 12 4.81 13.15 3.78
C TYR A 12 5.76 12.16 4.43
N LEU A 13 5.54 10.87 4.19
CA LEU A 13 6.30 9.77 4.75
C LEU A 13 7.21 9.17 3.69
N SER A 14 8.51 9.42 3.77
CA SER A 14 9.50 8.97 2.80
C SER A 14 10.73 8.35 3.45
N TYR A 15 11.42 7.48 2.72
CA TYR A 15 12.63 6.81 3.19
C TYR A 15 13.80 7.00 2.22
N ASP A 16 13.82 6.25 1.11
CA ASP A 16 14.86 6.26 0.09
C ASP A 16 14.30 6.27 -1.34
N GLU A 17 13.03 6.70 -1.49
CA GLU A 17 12.43 6.78 -2.82
C GLU A 17 13.20 7.77 -3.69
N PRO A 18 13.59 7.36 -4.91
CA PRO A 18 14.41 8.20 -5.79
C PRO A 18 13.77 9.54 -6.17
N ASN A 19 12.43 9.59 -6.14
CA ASN A 19 11.60 10.76 -6.47
C ASN A 19 11.05 11.49 -5.23
N ALA A 20 11.52 11.16 -4.02
CA ALA A 20 10.97 11.71 -2.78
C ALA A 20 11.02 13.24 -2.70
N GLU A 21 12.12 13.86 -3.15
CA GLU A 21 12.27 15.32 -3.10
C GLU A 21 11.31 16.03 -4.07
N GLU A 22 11.16 15.47 -5.27
CA GLU A 22 10.25 16.01 -6.29
C GLU A 22 8.79 15.89 -5.85
N ASN A 23 8.41 14.72 -5.34
CA ASN A 23 7.06 14.47 -4.84
C ASN A 23 6.74 15.31 -3.60
N TYR A 24 7.71 15.55 -2.72
CA TYR A 24 7.52 16.43 -1.57
C TYR A 24 7.35 17.89 -1.99
N ALA A 25 8.13 18.35 -2.96
CA ALA A 25 7.96 19.69 -3.52
C ALA A 25 6.59 19.89 -4.19
N ASP A 26 6.12 18.86 -4.92
CA ASP A 26 4.76 18.83 -5.48
C ASP A 26 3.70 18.91 -4.38
N LEU A 27 3.85 18.12 -3.31
CA LEU A 27 2.94 18.16 -2.17
C LEU A 27 2.90 19.55 -1.52
N LEU A 28 4.06 20.15 -1.25
CA LEU A 28 4.14 21.50 -0.63
C LEU A 28 3.49 22.58 -1.50
N SER A 29 3.53 22.44 -2.82
CA SER A 29 2.85 23.37 -3.73
C SER A 29 1.32 23.37 -3.56
N LYS A 30 0.75 22.26 -3.09
CA LYS A 30 -0.69 22.03 -2.90
C LYS A 30 -1.11 22.16 -1.43
N VAL A 31 -0.19 21.77 -0.52
CA VAL A 31 -0.38 21.73 0.94
C VAL A 31 0.82 22.39 1.62
N PRO A 32 0.87 23.74 1.67
CA PRO A 32 2.03 24.46 2.22
C PRO A 32 2.34 24.14 3.69
N TRP A 33 1.38 23.60 4.42
CA TRP A 33 1.54 23.20 5.84
C TRP A 33 1.92 21.73 6.01
N ALA A 34 2.14 20.99 4.92
CA ALA A 34 2.52 19.59 5.03
C ALA A 34 3.85 19.43 5.77
N LYS A 35 3.83 18.52 6.73
CA LYS A 35 5.01 18.10 7.50
C LYS A 35 5.71 16.96 6.77
N ARG A 36 6.94 16.62 7.16
CA ARG A 36 7.69 15.49 6.59
C ARG A 36 8.36 14.66 7.67
N VAL A 37 8.24 13.34 7.52
CA VAL A 37 9.08 12.35 8.17
C VAL A 37 9.89 11.64 7.09
N HIS A 38 11.22 11.66 7.20
CA HIS A 38 12.12 11.12 6.19
C HIS A 38 13.26 10.30 6.82
N GLY A 39 13.59 9.17 6.18
CA GLY A 39 14.75 8.36 6.55
C GLY A 39 14.63 7.59 7.86
N VAL A 40 13.45 7.51 8.46
CA VAL A 40 13.23 6.68 9.66
C VAL A 40 13.15 5.22 9.26
N HIS A 41 14.06 4.41 9.76
CA HIS A 41 14.12 2.99 9.48
C HIS A 41 13.00 2.21 10.17
N GLY A 42 12.29 1.39 9.41
CA GLY A 42 11.16 0.58 9.89
C GLY A 42 9.83 1.30 9.77
N SER A 43 8.83 0.60 9.22
CA SER A 43 7.50 1.16 9.00
C SER A 43 6.78 1.53 10.29
N ASP A 44 6.95 0.74 11.36
CA ASP A 44 6.39 1.02 12.69
C ASP A 44 6.92 2.34 13.24
N ALA A 45 8.24 2.48 13.31
CA ALA A 45 8.90 3.68 13.82
C ALA A 45 8.56 4.92 12.98
N ALA A 46 8.54 4.77 11.66
CA ALA A 46 8.23 5.84 10.73
C ALA A 46 6.79 6.38 10.89
N HIS A 47 5.80 5.50 11.06
CA HIS A 47 4.42 5.92 11.31
C HIS A 47 4.25 6.56 12.70
N LYS A 48 4.91 6.05 13.73
CA LYS A 48 4.92 6.65 15.07
C LYS A 48 5.53 8.05 15.04
N ALA A 49 6.65 8.24 14.34
CA ALA A 49 7.23 9.55 14.14
C ALA A 49 6.27 10.53 13.43
N CYS A 50 5.46 10.06 12.46
CA CYS A 50 4.40 10.88 11.87
C CYS A 50 3.36 11.29 12.92
N ALA A 51 2.91 10.36 13.76
CA ALA A 51 1.93 10.65 14.79
C ALA A 51 2.46 11.63 15.84
N GLU A 52 3.71 11.48 16.27
CA GLU A 52 4.35 12.40 17.22
C GLU A 52 4.46 13.83 16.68
N LEU A 53 4.67 13.99 15.37
CA LEU A 53 4.79 15.27 14.70
C LEU A 53 3.45 16.00 14.55
N CYS A 54 2.32 15.30 14.67
CA CYS A 54 0.98 15.83 14.43
C CYS A 54 0.35 16.43 15.69
N GLU A 55 -0.48 17.46 15.49
CA GLU A 55 -1.24 18.12 16.56
C GLU A 55 -2.72 17.70 16.54
N THR A 56 -3.24 17.31 15.37
CA THR A 56 -4.62 16.86 15.20
C THR A 56 -4.82 15.43 15.71
N ASP A 57 -6.04 15.12 16.21
CA ASP A 57 -6.39 13.79 16.71
C ASP A 57 -6.33 12.70 15.62
N ARG A 58 -6.44 13.13 14.37
CA ARG A 58 -6.25 12.30 13.19
C ARG A 58 -5.29 13.03 12.24
N PHE A 59 -4.48 12.27 11.54
CA PHE A 59 -3.55 12.81 10.57
C PHE A 59 -3.52 11.97 9.30
N ILE A 60 -3.01 12.54 8.22
CA ILE A 60 -2.95 11.90 6.92
C ILE A 60 -1.50 11.64 6.57
N THR A 61 -1.18 10.39 6.20
CA THR A 61 0.10 10.07 5.57
C THR A 61 -0.03 10.11 4.05
N VAL A 62 1.00 10.65 3.41
CA VAL A 62 1.24 10.60 1.97
C VAL A 62 2.53 9.84 1.76
N ASP A 63 2.47 8.65 1.14
CA ASP A 63 3.64 7.81 0.92
C ASP A 63 4.61 8.47 -0.08
N GLY A 64 5.92 8.26 0.11
CA GLY A 64 7.02 8.95 -0.58
C GLY A 64 7.06 8.83 -2.09
N ASP A 65 6.43 7.80 -2.65
CA ASP A 65 6.30 7.60 -4.09
C ASP A 65 4.97 8.13 -4.66
N ASN A 66 4.20 8.93 -3.88
CA ASN A 66 2.90 9.42 -4.29
C ASN A 66 2.86 10.93 -4.50
N THR A 67 2.11 11.34 -5.53
CA THR A 67 1.61 12.70 -5.71
C THR A 67 0.10 12.74 -5.48
N ILE A 68 -0.43 13.87 -4.98
CA ILE A 68 -1.86 14.00 -4.68
C ILE A 68 -2.58 14.91 -5.69
N ASP A 69 -3.87 14.64 -5.93
CA ASP A 69 -4.78 15.58 -6.57
C ASP A 69 -5.21 16.63 -5.53
N GLN A 70 -5.13 17.91 -5.86
CA GLN A 70 -5.54 19.00 -4.98
C GLN A 70 -7.01 18.89 -4.52
N LYS A 71 -7.87 18.24 -5.29
CA LYS A 71 -9.26 17.94 -4.93
C LYS A 71 -9.39 17.08 -3.68
N PHE A 72 -8.33 16.39 -3.28
CA PHE A 72 -8.28 15.63 -2.03
C PHE A 72 -8.60 16.51 -0.82
N LEU A 73 -8.10 17.74 -0.81
CA LEU A 73 -8.32 18.68 0.29
C LEU A 73 -9.79 19.08 0.46
N ASN A 74 -10.59 18.94 -0.58
CA ASN A 74 -12.02 19.26 -0.54
C ASN A 74 -12.89 18.12 0.03
N GLN A 75 -12.27 16.99 0.37
CA GLN A 75 -12.99 15.84 0.87
C GLN A 75 -13.46 16.03 2.30
N THR A 76 -14.69 15.59 2.54
CA THR A 76 -15.26 15.43 3.88
C THR A 76 -15.76 14.02 4.01
N ILE A 77 -15.29 13.30 5.02
CA ILE A 77 -15.69 11.93 5.30
C ILE A 77 -16.67 11.92 6.46
N ASP A 78 -17.84 11.33 6.25
CA ASP A 78 -18.78 11.05 7.33
C ASP A 78 -18.39 9.72 7.97
N LEU A 79 -17.91 9.77 9.21
CA LEU A 79 -17.61 8.61 10.01
C LEU A 79 -18.85 8.22 10.82
N ASP A 80 -19.32 7.00 10.61
CA ASP A 80 -20.51 6.47 11.24
C ASP A 80 -20.25 6.18 12.73
N ASP A 81 -21.23 6.50 13.60
CA ASP A 81 -21.12 6.29 15.05
C ASP A 81 -21.13 4.80 15.44
N GLY A 82 -21.46 3.92 14.50
CA GLY A 82 -21.42 2.46 14.69
C GLY A 82 -20.04 1.82 14.58
N GLN A 83 -19.00 2.59 14.25
CA GLN A 83 -17.63 2.09 14.08
C GLN A 83 -16.74 2.49 15.26
N ASP A 84 -15.77 1.65 15.59
CA ASP A 84 -14.73 2.02 16.57
C ASP A 84 -13.79 3.04 15.95
N LEU A 85 -14.11 4.33 16.12
CA LEU A 85 -13.34 5.43 15.55
C LEU A 85 -11.90 5.51 16.08
N THR A 86 -11.63 4.86 17.21
CA THR A 86 -10.26 4.84 17.79
C THR A 86 -9.30 3.96 17.01
N LYS A 87 -9.81 2.98 16.26
CA LYS A 87 -9.02 2.05 15.41
C LYS A 87 -9.32 2.15 13.93
N CYS A 88 -10.22 3.06 13.55
CA CYS A 88 -10.68 3.19 12.18
C CYS A 88 -9.65 3.96 11.35
N VAL A 89 -9.05 3.29 10.38
CA VAL A 89 -8.13 3.87 9.40
C VAL A 89 -8.86 4.06 8.07
N ILE A 90 -8.87 5.29 7.57
CA ILE A 90 -9.46 5.58 6.26
C ILE A 90 -8.36 5.47 5.21
N SER A 91 -8.59 4.68 4.16
CA SER A 91 -7.66 4.48 3.06
C SER A 91 -8.33 4.79 1.73
N TRP A 92 -7.67 5.56 0.87
CA TRP A 92 -8.13 5.86 -0.47
C TRP A 92 -7.45 4.97 -1.49
N CYS A 93 -8.15 4.70 -2.61
CA CYS A 93 -7.51 4.07 -3.75
C CYS A 93 -6.43 4.98 -4.33
N GLY A 94 -5.37 4.39 -4.87
CA GLY A 94 -4.33 5.08 -5.63
C GLY A 94 -4.34 4.63 -7.08
N LYS A 95 -3.99 5.54 -8.00
CA LYS A 95 -3.76 5.22 -9.41
C LYS A 95 -2.29 4.87 -9.60
N ASN A 96 -2.00 3.72 -10.19
CA ASN A 96 -0.64 3.35 -10.54
C ASN A 96 -0.23 4.00 -11.87
N ILE A 97 0.92 4.67 -11.89
CA ILE A 97 1.42 5.37 -13.08
C ILE A 97 1.83 4.40 -14.20
N ILE A 98 2.26 3.18 -13.87
CA ILE A 98 2.78 2.21 -14.83
C ILE A 98 1.67 1.67 -15.73
N ASN A 99 0.55 1.27 -15.12
CA ASN A 99 -0.49 0.53 -15.83
C ASN A 99 -1.90 1.12 -15.72
N GLY A 100 -2.03 2.27 -15.05
CA GLY A 100 -3.30 2.98 -14.89
C GLY A 100 -4.32 2.32 -13.96
N LEU A 101 -4.00 1.19 -13.34
CA LEU A 101 -4.89 0.55 -12.39
C LEU A 101 -5.18 1.45 -11.20
N THR A 102 -6.43 1.45 -10.78
CA THR A 102 -6.89 2.18 -9.60
C THR A 102 -7.50 1.17 -8.63
N TYR A 103 -6.82 0.91 -7.51
CA TYR A 103 -7.28 -0.07 -6.53
C TYR A 103 -6.52 0.06 -5.20
N GLY A 104 -6.97 -0.73 -4.23
CA GLY A 104 -6.26 -1.06 -3.01
C GLY A 104 -6.00 0.11 -2.09
N ASN A 105 -5.06 -0.10 -1.20
CA ASN A 105 -4.57 0.90 -0.28
C ASN A 105 -3.55 1.78 -1.01
N GLY A 106 -4.03 2.87 -1.59
CA GLY A 106 -3.16 3.90 -2.15
C GLY A 106 -2.29 4.54 -1.07
N GLY A 107 -1.37 5.40 -1.49
CA GLY A 107 -0.44 6.09 -0.60
C GLY A 107 -1.08 7.15 0.32
N LEU A 108 -2.42 7.24 0.35
CA LEU A 108 -3.16 8.15 1.24
C LEU A 108 -3.91 7.37 2.30
N LYS A 109 -3.60 7.63 3.56
CA LYS A 109 -4.31 7.05 4.72
C LYS A 109 -4.52 8.10 5.80
N CYS A 110 -5.72 8.09 6.40
CA CYS A 110 -6.01 8.91 7.57
C CYS A 110 -6.07 8.02 8.82
N TRP A 111 -5.19 8.29 9.73
CA TRP A 111 -4.93 7.51 10.93
C TRP A 111 -5.44 8.23 12.18
N PRO A 112 -6.02 7.51 13.16
CA PRO A 112 -6.15 8.04 14.51
C PRO A 112 -4.75 8.13 15.16
N LYS A 113 -4.38 9.28 15.71
CA LYS A 113 -3.05 9.53 16.29
C LYS A 113 -2.73 8.55 17.43
N GLU A 114 -3.63 8.44 18.41
CA GLU A 114 -3.45 7.56 19.56
C GLU A 114 -3.34 6.09 19.15
N TYR A 115 -4.06 5.67 18.12
CA TYR A 115 -3.95 4.33 17.61
C TYR A 115 -2.54 4.06 17.06
N VAL A 116 -1.99 4.97 16.26
CA VAL A 116 -0.66 4.80 15.66
C VAL A 116 0.43 4.76 16.73
N LEU A 117 0.34 5.60 17.76
CA LEU A 117 1.31 5.60 18.86
C LEU A 117 1.36 4.26 19.61
N ASN A 118 0.23 3.55 19.67
CA ASN A 118 0.09 2.29 20.41
C ASN A 118 -0.03 1.05 19.51
N MET A 119 -0.10 1.21 18.18
CA MET A 119 -0.31 0.10 17.26
C MET A 119 0.83 -0.91 17.28
N ARG A 120 0.48 -2.15 16.96
CA ARG A 120 1.42 -3.22 16.66
C ARG A 120 1.43 -3.49 15.16
N THR A 121 2.62 -3.57 14.60
CA THR A 121 2.80 -3.85 13.18
C THR A 121 3.44 -5.23 12.99
N HIS A 122 3.48 -5.71 11.76
CA HIS A 122 4.15 -6.97 11.43
C HIS A 122 5.63 -7.00 11.85
N GLU A 123 6.29 -5.84 12.00
CA GLU A 123 7.69 -5.74 12.46
C GLU A 123 7.84 -6.11 13.95
N ASN A 124 6.79 -5.92 14.73
CA ASN A 124 6.75 -6.20 16.18
C ASN A 124 5.80 -7.37 16.50
N ALA A 125 5.40 -8.14 15.48
CA ALA A 125 4.47 -9.23 15.65
C ALA A 125 5.13 -10.44 16.32
N ASP A 126 4.39 -11.07 17.23
CA ASP A 126 4.73 -12.41 17.69
C ASP A 126 4.57 -13.39 16.52
N LEU A 127 5.63 -14.14 16.21
CA LEU A 127 5.63 -15.14 15.13
C LEU A 127 4.56 -16.24 15.29
N THR A 128 3.96 -16.35 16.47
CA THR A 128 2.86 -17.26 16.75
C THR A 128 1.51 -16.78 16.24
N ASN A 129 1.40 -15.49 15.82
CA ASN A 129 0.16 -14.95 15.26
C ASN A 129 0.24 -14.92 13.72
N PRO A 130 -0.45 -15.84 13.00
CA PRO A 130 -0.37 -15.91 11.55
C PRO A 130 -0.92 -14.67 10.84
N HIS A 131 -1.86 -13.92 11.43
CA HIS A 131 -2.41 -12.69 10.87
C HIS A 131 -1.40 -11.52 10.92
N ALA A 132 -0.52 -11.53 11.91
CA ALA A 132 0.52 -10.52 12.08
C ALA A 132 1.61 -10.56 10.99
N GLN A 133 1.69 -11.62 10.20
CA GLN A 133 2.70 -11.79 9.15
C GLN A 133 2.29 -11.19 7.79
N VAL A 134 1.01 -10.91 7.59
CA VAL A 134 0.46 -10.53 6.27
C VAL A 134 0.12 -9.06 6.18
N ASP A 135 -0.48 -8.49 7.23
CA ASP A 135 -0.96 -7.12 7.23
C ASP A 135 -0.06 -6.21 8.07
N PHE A 136 0.23 -5.02 7.53
CA PHE A 136 1.02 -4.01 8.26
C PHE A 136 0.46 -3.75 9.66
N CYS A 137 -0.85 -3.63 9.77
CA CYS A 137 -1.55 -3.33 11.01
C CYS A 137 -2.82 -4.20 11.07
N TRP A 138 -2.73 -5.38 11.67
CA TRP A 138 -3.77 -6.42 11.58
C TRP A 138 -5.00 -6.19 12.46
N ASP A 139 -4.90 -5.33 13.46
CA ASP A 139 -6.02 -4.99 14.35
C ASP A 139 -6.74 -3.69 13.98
N ALA A 140 -6.29 -3.02 12.93
CA ALA A 140 -6.94 -1.83 12.39
C ALA A 140 -8.25 -2.18 11.68
N GLN A 141 -9.23 -1.29 11.82
CA GLN A 141 -10.44 -1.32 11.02
C GLN A 141 -10.28 -0.39 9.81
N TYR A 142 -10.11 -0.97 8.61
CA TYR A 142 -9.94 -0.18 7.40
C TYR A 142 -11.28 0.18 6.77
N ILE A 143 -11.48 1.48 6.53
CA ILE A 143 -12.54 2.00 5.66
C ILE A 143 -11.90 2.33 4.32
N GLN A 144 -12.23 1.55 3.30
CA GLN A 144 -11.76 1.78 1.94
C GLN A 144 -12.65 2.77 1.21
N VAL A 145 -12.12 3.95 0.90
CA VAL A 145 -12.73 4.92 -0.01
C VAL A 145 -12.35 4.57 -1.44
N LYS A 146 -13.35 4.44 -2.32
CA LYS A 146 -13.14 4.00 -3.71
C LYS A 146 -12.53 5.08 -4.61
N ASP A 147 -12.70 6.35 -4.23
CA ASP A 147 -12.13 7.46 -4.99
C ASP A 147 -10.61 7.48 -4.87
N ALA A 148 -9.94 7.78 -5.96
CA ALA A 148 -8.49 7.90 -6.03
C ALA A 148 -8.09 9.37 -6.12
N PHE A 149 -7.30 9.80 -5.14
CA PHE A 149 -6.73 11.14 -5.07
C PHE A 149 -5.21 11.14 -5.08
N SER A 150 -4.58 9.99 -5.28
CA SER A 150 -3.13 9.89 -5.44
C SER A 150 -2.74 9.11 -6.68
N THR A 151 -1.57 9.45 -7.21
CA THR A 151 -0.88 8.69 -8.22
C THR A 151 0.42 8.16 -7.65
N THR A 152 0.63 6.85 -7.72
CA THR A 152 1.83 6.18 -7.25
C THR A 152 2.88 6.13 -8.36
N HIS A 153 4.05 6.71 -8.12
CA HIS A 153 5.18 6.82 -9.03
C HIS A 153 6.28 5.82 -8.64
N ASN A 154 6.00 4.55 -8.79
CA ASN A 154 6.90 3.45 -8.41
C ASN A 154 7.74 2.94 -9.59
N ASN A 155 8.09 3.81 -10.54
CA ASN A 155 8.83 3.49 -11.76
C ASN A 155 10.04 4.42 -12.01
N SER A 156 10.53 5.13 -11.00
CA SER A 156 11.66 6.04 -11.15
C SER A 156 12.98 5.30 -11.44
N THR A 157 13.11 4.06 -10.98
CA THR A 157 14.22 3.17 -11.31
C THR A 157 13.72 1.81 -11.75
N ALA A 158 14.57 1.08 -12.48
CA ALA A 158 14.29 -0.31 -12.89
C ALA A 158 14.02 -1.22 -11.67
N GLN A 159 14.81 -1.07 -10.61
CA GLN A 159 14.67 -1.83 -9.37
C GLN A 159 13.34 -1.53 -8.66
N GLN A 160 12.97 -0.25 -8.55
CA GLN A 160 11.71 0.16 -7.93
C GLN A 160 10.52 -0.42 -8.70
N ALA A 161 10.53 -0.29 -10.03
CA ALA A 161 9.47 -0.82 -10.90
C ALA A 161 9.37 -2.34 -10.81
N TRP A 162 10.51 -3.04 -10.85
CA TRP A 162 10.53 -4.50 -10.69
C TRP A 162 9.96 -4.93 -9.35
N ARG A 163 10.38 -4.31 -8.24
CA ARG A 163 9.85 -4.61 -6.90
C ARG A 163 8.35 -4.39 -6.80
N ALA A 164 7.84 -3.30 -7.40
CA ALA A 164 6.41 -3.02 -7.43
C ALA A 164 5.64 -4.12 -8.15
N GLY A 165 6.08 -4.49 -9.36
CA GLY A 165 5.48 -5.58 -10.11
C GLY A 165 5.57 -6.92 -9.38
N PHE A 166 6.74 -7.26 -8.83
CA PHE A 166 6.96 -8.51 -8.10
C PHE A 166 6.01 -8.66 -6.91
N ARG A 167 5.89 -7.61 -6.08
CA ARG A 167 4.97 -7.61 -4.94
C ARG A 167 3.52 -7.82 -5.36
N GLU A 168 3.08 -7.15 -6.41
CA GLU A 168 1.71 -7.30 -6.90
C GLU A 168 1.51 -8.70 -7.56
N GLY A 169 2.51 -9.21 -8.27
CA GLY A 169 2.50 -10.57 -8.81
C GLY A 169 2.31 -11.64 -7.73
N VAL A 170 3.05 -11.53 -6.64
CA VAL A 170 2.90 -12.42 -5.47
C VAL A 170 1.52 -12.24 -4.83
N LYS A 171 1.17 -11.00 -4.46
CA LYS A 171 -0.06 -10.69 -3.71
C LYS A 171 -1.34 -11.10 -4.46
N LEU A 172 -1.41 -10.81 -5.77
CA LEU A 172 -2.58 -11.12 -6.59
C LEU A 172 -2.67 -12.60 -6.97
N ALA A 173 -1.60 -13.37 -6.76
CA ALA A 173 -1.60 -14.83 -6.94
C ALA A 173 -2.14 -15.58 -5.71
N LEU A 174 -2.36 -14.91 -4.59
CA LEU A 174 -2.86 -15.50 -3.36
C LEU A 174 -4.39 -15.33 -3.23
N ASP A 175 -5.04 -16.27 -2.54
CA ASP A 175 -6.41 -16.09 -2.05
C ASP A 175 -6.36 -15.75 -0.55
N ARG A 176 -6.72 -14.50 -0.19
CA ARG A 176 -6.72 -14.01 1.20
C ARG A 176 -5.39 -14.24 1.95
N GLY A 177 -4.27 -14.16 1.22
CA GLY A 177 -2.95 -14.43 1.77
C GLY A 177 -2.53 -15.90 1.74
N GLU A 178 -3.42 -16.82 1.37
CA GLU A 178 -3.14 -18.24 1.22
C GLU A 178 -2.76 -18.58 -0.22
N ARG A 179 -1.91 -19.58 -0.37
CA ARG A 179 -1.50 -20.06 -1.68
C ARG A 179 -2.61 -20.92 -2.31
N ILE A 180 -2.75 -20.76 -3.62
CA ILE A 180 -3.69 -21.54 -4.42
C ILE A 180 -2.86 -22.57 -5.20
N SER A 181 -3.33 -23.83 -5.27
CA SER A 181 -2.71 -24.85 -6.11
C SER A 181 -2.73 -24.43 -7.58
N LYS A 182 -1.78 -24.91 -8.36
CA LYS A 182 -1.69 -24.61 -9.79
C LYS A 182 -2.95 -25.03 -10.56
N GLU A 183 -3.51 -26.17 -10.18
CA GLU A 183 -4.73 -26.74 -10.76
C GLU A 183 -5.96 -25.88 -10.48
N ASP A 184 -6.00 -25.28 -9.29
CA ASP A 184 -7.14 -24.48 -8.81
C ASP A 184 -6.98 -22.97 -9.10
N PHE A 185 -5.84 -22.52 -9.63
CA PHE A 185 -5.49 -21.13 -9.71
C PHE A 185 -6.55 -20.25 -10.38
N PHE A 186 -7.10 -20.70 -11.51
CA PHE A 186 -8.13 -19.95 -12.23
C PHE A 186 -9.55 -20.12 -11.66
N THR A 187 -9.78 -21.12 -10.84
CA THR A 187 -11.11 -21.42 -10.27
C THR A 187 -11.28 -20.82 -8.87
N LYS A 188 -10.21 -20.79 -8.08
CA LYS A 188 -10.23 -20.27 -6.69
C LYS A 188 -9.79 -18.82 -6.58
N ASN A 189 -8.89 -18.34 -7.46
CA ASN A 189 -8.46 -16.96 -7.41
C ASN A 189 -9.61 -16.02 -7.78
N HIS A 190 -9.78 -14.97 -7.00
CA HIS A 190 -10.85 -14.01 -7.24
C HIS A 190 -10.68 -13.32 -8.60
N TYR A 191 -11.74 -13.23 -9.40
CA TYR A 191 -11.68 -12.69 -10.77
C TYR A 191 -11.08 -11.28 -10.87
N LYS A 192 -11.26 -10.43 -9.86
CA LYS A 192 -10.64 -9.09 -9.81
C LYS A 192 -9.12 -9.18 -9.66
N ASN A 193 -8.64 -10.11 -8.85
CA ASN A 193 -7.20 -10.36 -8.72
C ASN A 193 -6.61 -10.84 -10.03
N LEU A 194 -7.27 -11.79 -10.69
CA LEU A 194 -6.85 -12.27 -12.01
C LEU A 194 -6.78 -11.13 -13.03
N HIS A 195 -7.82 -10.28 -13.08
CA HIS A 195 -7.83 -9.12 -13.98
C HIS A 195 -6.65 -8.18 -13.70
N MET A 196 -6.44 -7.77 -12.44
CA MET A 196 -5.34 -6.89 -12.06
C MET A 196 -3.98 -7.53 -12.36
N LEU A 197 -3.85 -8.84 -12.11
CA LEU A 197 -2.63 -9.58 -12.40
C LEU A 197 -2.32 -9.59 -13.91
N TYR A 198 -3.32 -9.80 -14.76
CA TYR A 198 -3.14 -9.69 -16.22
C TYR A 198 -2.66 -8.31 -16.62
N VAL A 199 -3.25 -7.25 -16.07
CA VAL A 199 -2.82 -5.89 -16.36
C VAL A 199 -1.38 -5.65 -15.93
N TRP A 200 -0.97 -6.07 -14.74
CA TRP A 200 0.41 -5.96 -14.27
C TRP A 200 1.42 -6.72 -15.14
N MET A 201 1.03 -7.87 -15.69
CA MET A 201 1.91 -8.69 -16.54
C MET A 201 1.99 -8.23 -17.99
N MET A 202 1.13 -7.32 -18.44
CA MET A 202 0.99 -7.01 -19.87
C MET A 202 0.99 -5.52 -20.20
N VAL A 203 0.63 -4.63 -19.27
CA VAL A 203 0.43 -3.20 -19.52
C VAL A 203 1.52 -2.38 -18.85
N GLY A 204 2.03 -1.36 -19.56
CA GLY A 204 2.99 -0.40 -19.04
C GLY A 204 4.34 -0.37 -19.75
N SER A 205 4.51 -1.10 -20.87
CA SER A 205 5.76 -1.11 -21.63
C SER A 205 6.11 0.25 -22.28
N ASP A 206 5.13 1.13 -22.38
CA ASP A 206 5.19 2.48 -22.95
C ASP A 206 5.62 3.57 -21.94
N VAL A 207 5.73 3.21 -20.67
CA VAL A 207 6.18 4.14 -19.62
C VAL A 207 7.61 3.82 -19.17
N PRO A 208 8.36 4.80 -18.63
CA PRO A 208 9.72 4.58 -18.12
C PRO A 208 9.75 3.42 -17.11
N ASN A 209 10.71 2.51 -17.30
CA ASN A 209 10.89 1.31 -16.45
C ASN A 209 9.70 0.33 -16.38
N GLY A 210 8.64 0.54 -17.16
CA GLY A 210 7.44 -0.30 -17.09
C GLY A 210 7.68 -1.76 -17.46
N ASN A 211 8.61 -2.04 -18.40
CA ASN A 211 9.01 -3.42 -18.72
C ASN A 211 9.57 -4.17 -17.50
N TRP A 212 10.27 -3.48 -16.59
CA TRP A 212 10.75 -4.08 -15.35
C TRP A 212 9.60 -4.44 -14.39
N ALA A 213 8.57 -3.62 -14.34
CA ALA A 213 7.38 -3.94 -13.56
C ALA A 213 6.63 -5.17 -14.11
N ILE A 214 6.50 -5.23 -15.44
CA ILE A 214 5.91 -6.41 -16.13
C ILE A 214 6.72 -7.68 -15.82
N LEU A 215 8.06 -7.60 -15.93
CA LEU A 215 8.94 -8.72 -15.57
C LEU A 215 8.75 -9.12 -14.11
N GLY A 216 8.81 -8.16 -13.20
CA GLY A 216 8.60 -8.41 -11.77
C GLY A 216 7.27 -9.10 -11.47
N ALA A 217 6.17 -8.66 -12.11
CA ALA A 217 4.86 -9.27 -11.90
C ALA A 217 4.80 -10.74 -12.37
N ARG A 218 5.43 -11.04 -13.51
CA ARG A 218 5.54 -12.41 -14.03
C ARG A 218 6.40 -13.30 -13.14
N GLU A 219 7.52 -12.78 -12.65
CA GLU A 219 8.40 -13.52 -11.72
C GLU A 219 7.71 -13.75 -10.38
N GLY A 220 7.03 -12.73 -9.81
CA GLY A 220 6.28 -12.86 -8.56
C GLY A 220 5.19 -13.91 -8.64
N LEU A 221 4.40 -13.92 -9.74
CA LEU A 221 3.43 -14.99 -10.00
C LEU A 221 4.10 -16.35 -10.12
N SER A 222 5.15 -16.45 -10.94
CA SER A 222 5.86 -17.70 -11.20
C SER A 222 6.41 -18.29 -9.91
N MET A 223 7.09 -17.49 -9.09
CA MET A 223 7.65 -17.95 -7.81
C MET A 223 6.57 -18.39 -6.82
N THR A 224 5.44 -17.66 -6.77
CA THR A 224 4.33 -18.04 -5.90
C THR A 224 3.70 -19.36 -6.29
N CYS A 225 3.60 -19.65 -7.60
CA CYS A 225 3.01 -20.87 -8.10
C CYS A 225 3.98 -22.06 -8.16
N LEU A 226 5.29 -21.82 -8.41
CA LEU A 226 6.26 -22.88 -8.70
C LEU A 226 7.05 -23.34 -7.47
N LEU A 227 7.41 -22.45 -6.54
CA LEU A 227 8.22 -22.84 -5.38
C LEU A 227 7.49 -23.81 -4.43
N TYR A 228 6.21 -24.05 -4.66
CA TYR A 228 5.43 -24.99 -3.84
C TYR A 228 5.35 -26.40 -4.41
N THR A 229 5.80 -26.61 -5.65
CA THR A 229 5.83 -27.97 -6.24
C THR A 229 7.12 -28.71 -5.89
N SER A 230 8.19 -28.01 -5.45
CA SER A 230 9.44 -28.65 -5.05
C SER A 230 9.38 -29.25 -3.64
N ASP A 231 8.73 -28.57 -2.69
CA ASP A 231 8.64 -29.09 -1.31
C ASP A 231 7.73 -30.33 -1.20
N ALA A 232 6.66 -30.39 -2.02
CA ALA A 232 5.78 -31.56 -2.07
C ALA A 232 6.41 -32.77 -2.77
N ALA A 233 7.48 -32.59 -3.55
CA ALA A 233 8.20 -33.65 -4.20
C ALA A 233 9.29 -34.28 -3.30
N ASP A 234 9.83 -33.50 -2.34
CA ASP A 234 10.83 -33.99 -1.39
C ASP A 234 10.21 -34.76 -0.22
N ASP A 235 8.96 -34.51 0.15
CA ASP A 235 8.24 -35.27 1.18
C ASP A 235 7.72 -36.64 0.69
N GLY A 236 7.84 -36.94 -0.58
CA GLY A 236 7.40 -38.20 -1.21
C GLY A 236 8.49 -39.27 -1.38
N LEU A 237 9.74 -39.03 -0.95
CA LEU A 237 10.88 -39.94 -1.10
C LEU A 237 11.49 -40.31 0.26
N SER A 238 10.67 -40.84 1.18
CA SER A 238 11.18 -41.54 2.37
C SER A 238 10.42 -42.84 2.60
#